data_4ef2f938b9a5159c4325c98cf97c709c
#
_entry.id   4ef2f938b9a5159c4325c98cf97c709c
#
_cell.length_a   1.000
_cell.length_b   1.000
_cell.length_c   1.000
_cell.angle_alpha   90.00
_cell.angle_beta   90.00
_cell.angle_gamma   90.00
#
_symmetry.space_group_name_H-M   'P 1'
#
loop_
_entity.id
_entity.type
_entity.pdbx_description
1 polymer ?
#
loop_
_entity_poly.entity_id
_entity_poly.type
_entity_poly.pdbx_seq_one_letter_code
_entity_poly.pdbx_strand_id
1 'polypeptide(L)'
;PSSEDGATSYIAGGYYGQYLDLDGNFKTEYDMVKKYREMAMHPEVDSAIEDILHEAIVADQNDSPIEVNLDNLEVSESVKVMIRDEFEYIKNLFGFDSKAHEMFRRWYIDGRLYYHKVIDLDNPADGIKEVRYIDPSKIKKVRQITKPKTADEFMKYDFGSSAEYFVYNPKGLNNTSANSGIKIAKDAITYVTSGIMDTNRNIVLSYLHKGIKVLNQLRMIEDSLVIYRISRAPERRIFYIDVGNLPKVKAEQYLREVMGRYRNKLVYDAATGEIRDDRKYMSMMEDFWLPRREGGRGTEITTLPGGQNLGELTDVQYFQTKLYKALNVPAGRLDSGTAFNLGRSSEITRDELKFTKFVGKLRKKFS
;
A
#
# COMPACT_ATOMS: atom_id res chain seq x y z
N PRO A 1 -4.43 -20.72 -23.35
CA PRO A 1 -3.83 -20.05 -22.19
C PRO A 1 -4.86 -19.12 -21.56
N SER A 2 -4.97 -19.19 -20.23
CA SER A 2 -5.89 -18.34 -19.47
C SER A 2 -5.54 -16.88 -19.70
N SER A 3 -6.52 -16.06 -20.07
CA SER A 3 -6.35 -14.60 -20.16
C SER A 3 -6.23 -13.93 -18.79
N GLU A 4 -6.29 -14.70 -17.71
CA GLU A 4 -6.40 -14.25 -16.32
C GLU A 4 -5.08 -14.34 -15.55
N ASP A 5 -3.94 -14.17 -16.21
CA ASP A 5 -2.61 -14.34 -15.63
C ASP A 5 -1.83 -13.02 -15.47
N GLY A 6 -2.48 -11.87 -15.75
CA GLY A 6 -1.84 -10.55 -15.66
C GLY A 6 -0.82 -10.28 -16.78
N ALA A 7 -0.79 -11.09 -17.84
CA ALA A 7 0.08 -10.83 -18.97
C ALA A 7 -0.43 -9.66 -19.80
N THR A 8 0.44 -8.72 -20.14
CA THR A 8 0.12 -7.69 -21.11
C THR A 8 0.11 -8.28 -22.50
N SER A 9 -1.04 -8.31 -23.15
CA SER A 9 -1.19 -8.80 -24.52
C SER A 9 -0.96 -7.69 -25.53
N TYR A 10 -0.15 -7.95 -26.56
CA TYR A 10 -0.04 -7.05 -27.71
C TYR A 10 -0.12 -7.84 -29.02
N ILE A 11 -0.63 -7.18 -30.05
CA ILE A 11 -0.74 -7.77 -31.39
C ILE A 11 0.52 -7.39 -32.16
N ALA A 12 1.26 -8.38 -32.67
CA ALA A 12 2.42 -8.15 -33.52
C ALA A 12 1.97 -7.53 -34.85
N GLY A 13 2.37 -6.30 -35.13
CA GLY A 13 2.04 -5.55 -36.35
C GLY A 13 1.17 -4.31 -36.17
N GLY A 14 0.84 -3.93 -34.95
CA GLY A 14 0.08 -2.71 -34.64
C GLY A 14 0.56 -2.03 -33.34
N TYR A 15 0.65 -0.71 -33.40
CA TYR A 15 1.10 0.17 -32.31
C TYR A 15 0.02 0.36 -31.24
N TYR A 16 -0.82 -0.66 -30.95
CA TYR A 16 -1.96 -0.53 -30.02
C TYR A 16 -1.86 -1.54 -28.88
N GLY A 17 -1.03 -1.23 -27.91
CA GLY A 17 -0.97 -1.89 -26.60
C GLY A 17 -0.97 -0.87 -25.47
N GLN A 18 -1.64 0.27 -25.61
CA GLN A 18 -1.85 1.18 -24.50
C GLN A 18 -3.15 0.81 -23.81
N TYR A 19 -3.03 0.35 -22.57
CA TYR A 19 -4.15 0.30 -21.64
C TYR A 19 -4.50 1.70 -21.19
N LEU A 20 -5.66 2.20 -21.59
CA LEU A 20 -6.36 3.29 -20.95
C LEU A 20 -7.06 2.71 -19.71
N ASP A 21 -6.46 2.95 -18.54
CA ASP A 21 -7.15 2.74 -17.26
C ASP A 21 -8.26 3.79 -17.16
N LEU A 22 -9.51 3.37 -17.19
CA LEU A 22 -10.69 4.24 -17.15
C LEU A 22 -10.84 5.02 -15.84
N ASP A 23 -10.17 4.60 -14.77
CA ASP A 23 -10.16 5.28 -13.46
C ASP A 23 -9.03 6.30 -13.28
N GLY A 24 -8.19 6.51 -14.27
CA GLY A 24 -7.29 7.67 -14.43
C GLY A 24 -6.14 7.82 -13.43
N ASN A 25 -6.04 7.00 -12.37
CA ASN A 25 -5.08 7.21 -11.29
C ASN A 25 -3.87 6.24 -11.27
N PHE A 26 -3.90 5.14 -12.02
CA PHE A 26 -2.82 4.14 -12.01
C PHE A 26 -2.44 3.75 -13.42
N LYS A 27 -1.55 4.53 -14.03
CA LYS A 27 -1.20 4.35 -15.44
C LYS A 27 -0.33 3.12 -15.75
N THR A 28 0.39 2.59 -14.75
CA THR A 28 1.30 1.46 -14.94
C THR A 28 1.34 0.53 -13.73
N GLU A 29 1.65 -0.76 -13.95
CA GLU A 29 1.85 -1.72 -12.87
C GLU A 29 2.98 -1.31 -11.90
N TYR A 30 3.98 -0.60 -12.42
CA TYR A 30 5.07 -0.03 -11.64
C TYR A 30 4.56 0.94 -10.57
N ASP A 31 3.69 1.89 -10.97
CA ASP A 31 3.14 2.91 -10.06
C ASP A 31 2.25 2.25 -9.00
N MET A 32 1.53 1.20 -9.37
CA MET A 32 0.70 0.44 -8.43
C MET A 32 1.54 -0.26 -7.36
N VAL A 33 2.61 -0.97 -7.75
CA VAL A 33 3.52 -1.64 -6.82
C VAL A 33 4.15 -0.61 -5.86
N LYS A 34 4.61 0.53 -6.40
CA LYS A 34 5.15 1.61 -5.58
C LYS A 34 4.15 2.10 -4.55
N LYS A 35 2.91 2.34 -4.97
CA LYS A 35 1.84 2.80 -4.08
C LYS A 35 1.47 1.78 -3.00
N TYR A 36 1.46 0.48 -3.32
CA TYR A 36 1.24 -0.56 -2.30
C TYR A 36 2.36 -0.58 -1.25
N ARG A 37 3.61 -0.41 -1.67
CA ARG A 37 4.75 -0.32 -0.77
C ARG A 37 4.71 0.93 0.12
N GLU A 38 4.33 2.08 -0.45
CA GLU A 38 4.08 3.29 0.33
C GLU A 38 2.96 3.10 1.35
N MET A 39 1.86 2.46 0.95
CA MET A 39 0.75 2.13 1.83
C MET A 39 1.17 1.20 2.99
N ALA A 40 2.02 0.20 2.71
CA ALA A 40 2.49 -0.76 3.70
C ALA A 40 3.40 -0.15 4.79
N MET A 41 3.91 1.08 4.57
CA MET A 41 4.72 1.80 5.57
C MET A 41 3.86 2.54 6.61
N HIS A 42 2.54 2.61 6.43
CA HIS A 42 1.67 3.24 7.42
C HIS A 42 1.47 2.33 8.62
N PRO A 43 1.57 2.86 9.86
CA PRO A 43 1.54 2.05 11.09
C PRO A 43 0.33 1.13 11.18
N GLU A 44 -0.87 1.60 10.84
CA GLU A 44 -2.10 0.81 10.89
C GLU A 44 -2.10 -0.33 9.89
N VAL A 45 -1.55 -0.08 8.70
CA VAL A 45 -1.45 -1.08 7.64
C VAL A 45 -0.35 -2.07 7.94
N ASP A 46 0.79 -1.60 8.44
CA ASP A 46 1.92 -2.43 8.83
C ASP A 46 1.54 -3.41 9.95
N SER A 47 0.90 -2.90 11.01
CA SER A 47 0.35 -3.75 12.10
C SER A 47 -0.61 -4.81 11.57
N ALA A 48 -1.50 -4.44 10.64
CA ALA A 48 -2.44 -5.38 10.06
C ALA A 48 -1.73 -6.45 9.20
N ILE A 49 -0.68 -6.08 8.49
CA ILE A 49 0.13 -7.01 7.70
C ILE A 49 0.87 -7.97 8.63
N GLU A 50 1.53 -7.46 9.68
CA GLU A 50 2.25 -8.30 10.64
C GLU A 50 1.32 -9.32 11.33
N ASP A 51 0.11 -8.93 11.71
CA ASP A 51 -0.87 -9.85 12.30
C ASP A 51 -1.26 -10.97 11.32
N ILE A 52 -1.42 -10.65 10.03
CA ILE A 52 -1.68 -11.65 8.99
C ILE A 52 -0.45 -12.56 8.78
N LEU A 53 0.75 -12.01 8.80
CA LEU A 53 2.00 -12.77 8.61
C LEU A 53 2.21 -13.77 9.74
N HIS A 54 2.08 -13.32 10.98
CA HIS A 54 2.23 -14.17 12.17
C HIS A 54 1.24 -15.35 12.15
N GLU A 55 0.02 -15.09 11.71
CA GLU A 55 -0.97 -16.18 11.58
C GLU A 55 -0.72 -17.04 10.35
N ALA A 56 -0.22 -16.48 9.22
CA ALA A 56 -0.01 -17.21 7.97
C ALA A 56 1.21 -18.13 8.04
N ILE A 57 2.31 -17.64 8.57
CA ILE A 57 3.58 -18.35 8.66
C ILE A 57 3.84 -18.68 10.13
N VAL A 58 3.35 -19.81 10.55
CA VAL A 58 3.64 -20.33 11.88
C VAL A 58 4.98 -21.06 11.79
N ALA A 59 6.02 -20.44 12.32
CA ALA A 59 7.33 -21.07 12.50
C ALA A 59 7.53 -21.30 14.00
N ASP A 60 7.33 -22.51 14.47
CA ASP A 60 7.82 -22.91 15.79
C ASP A 60 9.31 -23.26 15.67
N GLN A 61 10.06 -23.16 16.78
CA GLN A 61 11.52 -23.34 16.75
C GLN A 61 11.97 -24.70 16.19
N ASN A 62 11.10 -25.69 16.18
CA ASN A 62 11.38 -27.06 15.77
C ASN A 62 10.62 -27.51 14.51
N ASP A 63 9.66 -26.73 14.00
CA ASP A 63 8.84 -27.13 12.87
C ASP A 63 9.12 -26.26 11.64
N SER A 64 9.23 -26.90 10.48
CA SER A 64 9.35 -26.19 9.22
C SER A 64 8.01 -25.48 8.89
N PRO A 65 8.04 -24.23 8.39
CA PRO A 65 6.83 -23.52 8.02
C PRO A 65 6.06 -24.13 6.85
N ILE A 66 6.66 -25.09 6.15
CA ILE A 66 6.03 -25.81 5.03
C ILE A 66 6.51 -27.27 4.99
N GLU A 67 5.55 -28.16 4.73
CA GLU A 67 5.80 -29.59 4.59
C GLU A 67 5.09 -30.14 3.36
N VAL A 68 5.68 -31.19 2.75
CA VAL A 68 5.04 -31.92 1.65
C VAL A 68 4.29 -33.13 2.19
N ASN A 69 2.98 -33.17 1.98
CA ASN A 69 2.14 -34.33 2.32
C ASN A 69 1.99 -35.25 1.11
N LEU A 70 2.49 -36.47 1.24
CA LEU A 70 2.45 -37.53 0.21
C LEU A 70 1.51 -38.69 0.57
N ASP A 71 0.67 -38.55 1.60
CA ASP A 71 -0.18 -39.65 2.10
C ASP A 71 -1.17 -40.15 1.05
N ASN A 72 -1.71 -39.23 0.23
CA ASN A 72 -2.68 -39.54 -0.80
C ASN A 72 -2.05 -39.91 -2.16
N LEU A 73 -0.71 -40.00 -2.23
CA LEU A 73 -0.02 -40.34 -3.47
C LEU A 73 0.24 -41.85 -3.53
N GLU A 74 -0.39 -42.52 -4.48
CA GLU A 74 -0.30 -43.96 -4.72
C GLU A 74 0.97 -44.30 -5.54
N VAL A 75 2.17 -44.14 -4.93
CA VAL A 75 3.47 -44.48 -5.50
C VAL A 75 4.30 -45.27 -4.51
N SER A 76 5.37 -45.92 -5.00
CA SER A 76 6.30 -46.66 -4.13
C SER A 76 6.98 -45.73 -3.11
N GLU A 77 7.33 -46.26 -1.95
CA GLU A 77 8.05 -45.50 -0.92
C GLU A 77 9.38 -44.93 -1.41
N SER A 78 10.10 -45.63 -2.29
CA SER A 78 11.31 -45.08 -2.89
C SER A 78 11.09 -43.79 -3.68
N VAL A 79 9.95 -43.66 -4.39
CA VAL A 79 9.59 -42.47 -5.13
C VAL A 79 9.18 -41.36 -4.15
N LYS A 80 8.46 -41.67 -3.07
CA LYS A 80 8.13 -40.69 -2.03
C LYS A 80 9.35 -40.08 -1.36
N VAL A 81 10.37 -40.91 -1.08
CA VAL A 81 11.66 -40.44 -0.53
C VAL A 81 12.34 -39.48 -1.50
N MET A 82 12.41 -39.80 -2.79
CA MET A 82 12.99 -38.93 -3.80
C MET A 82 12.26 -37.58 -3.90
N ILE A 83 10.92 -37.61 -3.80
CA ILE A 83 10.12 -36.35 -3.81
C ILE A 83 10.41 -35.52 -2.57
N ARG A 84 10.54 -36.12 -1.39
CA ARG A 84 10.90 -35.40 -0.16
C ARG A 84 12.29 -34.78 -0.24
N ASP A 85 13.28 -35.54 -0.72
CA ASP A 85 14.66 -35.07 -0.86
C ASP A 85 14.74 -33.88 -1.82
N GLU A 86 14.06 -33.95 -2.96
CA GLU A 86 14.01 -32.84 -3.93
C GLU A 86 13.26 -31.63 -3.37
N PHE A 87 12.18 -31.84 -2.62
CA PHE A 87 11.45 -30.78 -1.95
C PHE A 87 12.33 -30.05 -0.92
N GLU A 88 13.06 -30.78 -0.09
CA GLU A 88 14.00 -30.21 0.88
C GLU A 88 15.14 -29.45 0.18
N TYR A 89 15.66 -29.98 -0.93
CA TYR A 89 16.65 -29.28 -1.74
C TYR A 89 16.13 -27.93 -2.25
N ILE A 90 14.95 -27.89 -2.85
CA ILE A 90 14.32 -26.66 -3.36
C ILE A 90 14.02 -25.69 -2.20
N LYS A 91 13.50 -26.18 -1.09
CA LYS A 91 13.23 -25.38 0.12
C LYS A 91 14.52 -24.68 0.62
N ASN A 92 15.63 -25.40 0.64
CA ASN A 92 16.94 -24.87 1.01
C ASN A 92 17.47 -23.83 0.01
N LEU A 93 17.25 -24.01 -1.31
CA LEU A 93 17.62 -23.02 -2.33
C LEU A 93 16.91 -21.68 -2.11
N PHE A 94 15.66 -21.70 -1.68
CA PHE A 94 14.93 -20.50 -1.30
C PHE A 94 15.38 -19.91 0.04
N GLY A 95 16.01 -20.72 0.90
CA GLY A 95 16.24 -20.40 2.29
C GLY A 95 14.90 -20.17 3.01
N PHE A 96 13.90 -21.00 2.69
CA PHE A 96 12.50 -20.74 3.06
C PHE A 96 12.30 -20.69 4.57
N ASP A 97 12.97 -21.55 5.34
CA ASP A 97 12.84 -21.59 6.80
C ASP A 97 13.20 -20.26 7.47
N SER A 98 14.16 -19.51 6.91
CA SER A 98 14.55 -18.20 7.44
C SER A 98 13.87 -17.01 6.76
N LYS A 99 13.43 -17.15 5.51
CA LYS A 99 12.94 -16.04 4.68
C LYS A 99 11.43 -16.12 4.39
N ALA A 100 10.73 -17.13 4.91
CA ALA A 100 9.31 -17.33 4.61
C ALA A 100 8.46 -16.11 4.91
N HIS A 101 8.66 -15.46 6.07
CA HIS A 101 7.96 -14.23 6.45
C HIS A 101 8.19 -13.10 5.44
N GLU A 102 9.45 -12.86 5.06
CA GLU A 102 9.78 -11.80 4.10
C GLU A 102 9.21 -12.10 2.71
N MET A 103 9.26 -13.35 2.26
CA MET A 103 8.71 -13.77 0.97
C MET A 103 7.19 -13.59 0.95
N PHE A 104 6.50 -14.03 2.01
CA PHE A 104 5.05 -13.86 2.13
C PHE A 104 4.67 -12.39 2.23
N ARG A 105 5.40 -11.56 3.01
CA ARG A 105 5.20 -10.12 3.10
C ARG A 105 5.30 -9.44 1.74
N ARG A 106 6.33 -9.75 0.97
CA ARG A 106 6.51 -9.22 -0.39
C ARG A 106 5.35 -9.62 -1.31
N TRP A 107 4.96 -10.90 -1.28
CA TRP A 107 3.85 -11.39 -2.06
C TRP A 107 2.52 -10.72 -1.68
N TYR A 108 2.26 -10.54 -0.41
CA TYR A 108 1.05 -9.89 0.09
C TYR A 108 0.97 -8.43 -0.32
N ILE A 109 2.08 -7.68 -0.19
CA ILE A 109 2.17 -6.26 -0.51
C ILE A 109 2.15 -6.03 -2.03
N ASP A 110 3.02 -6.71 -2.78
CA ASP A 110 3.18 -6.47 -4.22
C ASP A 110 2.10 -7.19 -5.06
N GLY A 111 1.44 -8.20 -4.47
CA GLY A 111 0.45 -9.05 -5.14
C GLY A 111 1.07 -10.04 -6.13
N ARG A 112 2.39 -10.09 -6.24
CA ARG A 112 3.12 -10.96 -7.17
C ARG A 112 4.56 -11.18 -6.73
N LEU A 113 5.11 -12.35 -7.07
CA LEU A 113 6.51 -12.69 -6.90
C LEU A 113 7.10 -13.21 -8.20
N TYR A 114 8.36 -12.88 -8.43
CA TYR A 114 9.15 -13.37 -9.54
C TYR A 114 10.46 -13.94 -9.05
N TYR A 115 10.77 -15.16 -9.46
CA TYR A 115 12.04 -15.80 -9.20
C TYR A 115 12.64 -16.32 -10.49
N HIS A 116 13.90 -15.98 -10.74
CA HIS A 116 14.68 -16.49 -11.85
C HIS A 116 15.37 -17.79 -11.43
N LYS A 117 15.12 -18.83 -12.18
CA LYS A 117 15.77 -20.13 -11.99
C LYS A 117 17.09 -20.14 -12.76
N VAL A 118 18.18 -20.28 -12.06
CA VAL A 118 19.51 -20.36 -12.66
C VAL A 118 19.90 -21.84 -12.76
N ILE A 119 20.13 -22.30 -13.98
CA ILE A 119 20.58 -23.65 -14.29
C ILE A 119 21.99 -23.61 -14.87
N ASP A 120 22.73 -24.69 -14.76
CA ASP A 120 24.00 -24.87 -15.47
C ASP A 120 23.69 -25.15 -16.95
N LEU A 121 24.23 -24.36 -17.86
CA LEU A 121 24.04 -24.55 -19.30
C LEU A 121 24.85 -25.72 -19.85
N ASP A 122 25.95 -26.05 -19.21
CA ASP A 122 26.82 -27.17 -19.62
C ASP A 122 26.25 -28.52 -19.16
N ASN A 123 25.61 -28.53 -17.97
CA ASN A 123 24.97 -29.71 -17.40
C ASN A 123 23.53 -29.41 -16.93
N PRO A 124 22.57 -29.27 -17.82
CA PRO A 124 21.16 -28.94 -17.44
C PRO A 124 20.50 -30.02 -16.58
N ALA A 125 20.99 -31.27 -16.64
CA ALA A 125 20.50 -32.41 -15.87
C ALA A 125 20.73 -32.26 -14.36
N ASP A 126 21.67 -31.44 -13.95
CA ASP A 126 21.97 -31.16 -12.52
C ASP A 126 20.86 -30.37 -11.82
N GLY A 127 19.84 -29.88 -12.58
CA GLY A 127 18.70 -29.18 -12.02
C GLY A 127 18.96 -27.68 -11.76
N ILE A 128 18.20 -27.11 -10.82
CA ILE A 128 18.26 -25.68 -10.47
C ILE A 128 19.39 -25.46 -9.47
N LYS A 129 20.36 -24.63 -9.83
CA LYS A 129 21.50 -24.31 -8.94
C LYS A 129 21.23 -23.14 -8.01
N GLU A 130 20.43 -22.17 -8.45
CA GLU A 130 20.15 -20.96 -7.68
C GLU A 130 18.79 -20.40 -8.06
N VAL A 131 18.11 -19.75 -7.09
CA VAL A 131 16.83 -19.05 -7.29
C VAL A 131 17.01 -17.58 -6.90
N ARG A 132 16.87 -16.68 -7.87
CA ARG A 132 17.09 -15.24 -7.68
C ARG A 132 15.76 -14.49 -7.68
N TYR A 133 15.50 -13.75 -6.61
CA TYR A 133 14.36 -12.84 -6.56
C TYR A 133 14.52 -11.70 -7.55
N ILE A 134 13.44 -11.37 -8.27
CA ILE A 134 13.35 -10.21 -9.16
C ILE A 134 12.26 -9.27 -8.66
N ASP A 135 12.61 -7.99 -8.50
CA ASP A 135 11.67 -6.96 -8.10
C ASP A 135 10.53 -6.82 -9.14
N PRO A 136 9.25 -6.92 -8.73
CA PRO A 136 8.09 -6.74 -9.61
C PRO A 136 8.04 -5.42 -10.37
N SER A 137 8.72 -4.39 -9.86
CA SER A 137 8.84 -3.09 -10.54
C SER A 137 9.75 -3.12 -11.79
N LYS A 138 10.54 -4.20 -11.96
CA LYS A 138 11.55 -4.34 -13.02
C LYS A 138 11.22 -5.40 -14.05
N ILE A 139 10.21 -6.23 -13.82
CA ILE A 139 9.85 -7.35 -14.68
C ILE A 139 8.36 -7.34 -15.00
N LYS A 140 8.03 -7.73 -16.22
CA LYS A 140 6.64 -7.82 -16.69
C LYS A 140 6.44 -9.05 -17.58
N LYS A 141 5.31 -9.73 -17.40
CA LYS A 141 4.87 -10.80 -18.30
C LYS A 141 4.21 -10.22 -19.54
N VAL A 142 4.66 -10.66 -20.70
CA VAL A 142 4.17 -10.19 -22.00
C VAL A 142 3.69 -11.38 -22.83
N ARG A 143 2.53 -11.23 -23.45
CA ARG A 143 1.95 -12.19 -24.40
C ARG A 143 1.86 -11.55 -25.77
N GLN A 144 2.60 -12.08 -26.72
CA GLN A 144 2.56 -11.65 -28.11
C GLN A 144 1.56 -12.50 -28.86
N ILE A 145 0.54 -11.87 -29.40
CA ILE A 145 -0.47 -12.53 -30.27
C ILE A 145 -0.10 -12.24 -31.71
N THR A 146 0.23 -13.27 -32.48
CA THR A 146 0.50 -13.14 -33.92
C THR A 146 -0.84 -13.28 -34.67
N LYS A 147 -1.21 -12.26 -35.43
CA LYS A 147 -2.40 -12.35 -36.30
C LYS A 147 -2.11 -13.31 -37.45
N PRO A 148 -3.06 -14.21 -37.80
CA PRO A 148 -2.95 -15.06 -38.99
C PRO A 148 -2.81 -14.16 -40.23
N LYS A 149 -1.86 -14.48 -41.10
CA LYS A 149 -1.55 -13.69 -42.30
C LYS A 149 -2.46 -13.97 -43.48
N THR A 150 -3.18 -15.10 -43.46
CA THR A 150 -3.99 -15.60 -44.60
C THR A 150 -5.37 -16.07 -44.12
N ALA A 151 -6.40 -15.97 -45.00
CA ALA A 151 -7.75 -16.43 -44.71
C ALA A 151 -7.80 -17.94 -44.43
N ASP A 152 -6.91 -18.74 -45.03
CA ASP A 152 -6.81 -20.19 -44.82
C ASP A 152 -6.25 -20.54 -43.42
N GLU A 153 -5.40 -19.71 -42.84
CA GLU A 153 -4.94 -19.86 -41.45
C GLU A 153 -6.05 -19.55 -40.45
N PHE A 154 -7.01 -18.69 -40.84
CA PHE A 154 -8.18 -18.36 -40.02
C PHE A 154 -9.18 -19.55 -39.97
N MET A 155 -9.28 -20.33 -41.07
CA MET A 155 -10.14 -21.49 -41.12
C MET A 155 -9.60 -22.73 -40.41
N LYS A 156 -8.30 -22.79 -40.15
CA LYS A 156 -7.64 -23.94 -39.48
C LYS A 156 -7.72 -23.94 -37.96
N TYR A 157 -8.54 -23.12 -37.31
CA TYR A 157 -8.68 -23.06 -35.84
C TYR A 157 -7.34 -22.87 -35.08
N ASP A 158 -6.31 -22.46 -35.77
CA ASP A 158 -5.03 -22.12 -35.11
C ASP A 158 -5.18 -20.69 -34.60
N PHE A 159 -5.75 -20.56 -33.40
CA PHE A 159 -5.72 -19.31 -32.64
C PHE A 159 -4.24 -18.92 -32.52
N GLY A 160 -3.81 -17.99 -33.37
CA GLY A 160 -2.45 -17.58 -33.65
C GLY A 160 -1.49 -17.86 -32.51
N SER A 161 -0.33 -18.39 -32.83
CA SER A 161 0.69 -18.78 -31.86
C SER A 161 0.96 -17.62 -30.89
N SER A 162 0.55 -17.79 -29.64
CA SER A 162 0.82 -16.81 -28.61
C SER A 162 2.17 -17.13 -27.96
N ALA A 163 3.19 -16.32 -28.21
CA ALA A 163 4.46 -16.43 -27.53
C ALA A 163 4.38 -15.67 -26.20
N GLU A 164 4.64 -16.36 -25.09
CA GLU A 164 4.72 -15.78 -23.75
C GLU A 164 6.18 -15.66 -23.33
N TYR A 165 6.57 -14.50 -22.84
CA TYR A 165 7.91 -14.23 -22.31
C TYR A 165 7.85 -13.14 -21.24
N PHE A 166 8.93 -13.00 -20.50
CA PHE A 166 9.11 -11.91 -19.55
C PHE A 166 10.05 -10.86 -20.13
N VAL A 167 9.79 -9.60 -19.79
CA VAL A 167 10.68 -8.47 -20.12
C VAL A 167 11.23 -7.92 -18.83
N TYR A 168 12.53 -7.93 -18.68
CA TYR A 168 13.25 -7.40 -17.53
C TYR A 168 13.99 -6.12 -17.90
N ASN A 169 13.83 -5.07 -17.09
CA ASN A 169 14.56 -3.82 -17.24
C ASN A 169 15.16 -3.41 -15.89
N PRO A 170 16.49 -3.37 -15.74
CA PRO A 170 17.15 -3.00 -14.48
C PRO A 170 16.81 -1.58 -13.98
N LYS A 171 16.45 -0.67 -14.90
CA LYS A 171 16.07 0.72 -14.58
C LYS A 171 14.59 0.90 -14.19
N GLY A 172 13.81 -0.18 -14.22
CA GLY A 172 12.36 -0.15 -13.99
C GLY A 172 11.54 -0.07 -15.28
N LEU A 173 10.28 -0.46 -15.20
CA LEU A 173 9.32 -0.51 -16.32
C LEU A 173 8.56 0.83 -16.43
N ASN A 174 9.18 1.86 -16.94
CA ASN A 174 8.47 3.08 -17.34
C ASN A 174 7.84 2.91 -18.73
N ASN A 175 6.79 3.67 -19.07
CA ASN A 175 5.99 3.55 -20.29
C ASN A 175 6.79 3.47 -21.62
N THR A 176 8.02 3.96 -21.65
CA THR A 176 8.93 3.96 -22.81
C THR A 176 9.84 2.73 -22.87
N SER A 177 9.94 1.94 -21.83
CA SER A 177 10.97 0.91 -21.67
C SER A 177 10.52 -0.50 -22.09
N ALA A 178 9.27 -0.70 -22.47
CA ALA A 178 8.77 -2.03 -22.85
C ALA A 178 9.52 -2.66 -24.04
N ASN A 179 10.12 -1.84 -24.90
CA ASN A 179 10.88 -2.32 -26.06
C ASN A 179 12.40 -2.45 -25.82
N SER A 180 12.94 -1.94 -24.72
CA SER A 180 14.39 -1.92 -24.43
C SER A 180 14.82 -2.93 -23.35
N GLY A 181 13.91 -3.75 -22.86
CA GLY A 181 14.20 -4.74 -21.82
C GLY A 181 14.78 -6.05 -22.37
N ILE A 182 15.44 -6.80 -21.48
CA ILE A 182 15.95 -8.15 -21.76
C ILE A 182 14.75 -9.10 -21.78
N LYS A 183 14.59 -9.84 -22.88
CA LYS A 183 13.57 -10.90 -22.98
C LYS A 183 14.08 -12.15 -22.30
N ILE A 184 13.26 -12.69 -21.42
CA ILE A 184 13.55 -13.92 -20.67
C ILE A 184 12.45 -14.93 -21.01
N ALA A 185 12.86 -16.19 -21.24
CA ALA A 185 11.94 -17.27 -21.54
C ALA A 185 10.98 -17.52 -20.38
N LYS A 186 9.76 -17.95 -20.69
CA LYS A 186 8.73 -18.25 -19.67
C LYS A 186 9.21 -19.29 -18.64
N ASP A 187 9.93 -20.29 -19.11
CA ASP A 187 10.37 -21.41 -18.28
C ASP A 187 11.49 -21.05 -17.30
N ALA A 188 12.24 -19.96 -17.58
CA ALA A 188 13.28 -19.46 -16.70
C ALA A 188 12.77 -18.68 -15.48
N ILE A 189 11.49 -18.29 -15.46
CA ILE A 189 10.90 -17.49 -14.39
C ILE A 189 9.76 -18.26 -13.72
N THR A 190 9.82 -18.36 -12.39
CA THR A 190 8.68 -18.76 -11.56
C THR A 190 7.89 -17.50 -11.20
N TYR A 191 6.61 -17.49 -11.52
CA TYR A 191 5.72 -16.36 -11.34
C TYR A 191 4.51 -16.76 -10.50
N VAL A 192 4.36 -16.14 -9.34
CA VAL A 192 3.26 -16.38 -8.39
C VAL A 192 2.46 -15.11 -8.19
N THR A 193 1.14 -15.19 -8.39
CA THR A 193 0.22 -14.04 -8.27
C THR A 193 -0.66 -14.16 -7.04
N SER A 194 -1.20 -13.02 -6.58
CA SER A 194 -2.23 -12.97 -5.52
C SER A 194 -3.54 -13.67 -5.94
N GLY A 195 -3.78 -13.81 -7.27
CA GLY A 195 -5.03 -14.29 -7.82
C GLY A 195 -6.16 -13.25 -7.78
N ILE A 196 -5.89 -12.02 -7.38
CA ILE A 196 -6.82 -10.90 -7.44
C ILE A 196 -6.53 -10.14 -8.72
N MET A 197 -7.54 -10.00 -9.56
CA MET A 197 -7.44 -9.30 -10.84
C MET A 197 -8.33 -8.07 -10.85
N ASP A 198 -7.95 -7.08 -11.66
CA ASP A 198 -8.79 -5.95 -11.99
C ASP A 198 -10.06 -6.39 -12.73
N THR A 199 -11.05 -5.49 -12.82
CA THR A 199 -12.33 -5.71 -13.50
C THR A 199 -12.15 -6.21 -14.94
N ASN A 200 -11.14 -5.73 -15.64
CA ASN A 200 -10.77 -6.15 -17.00
C ASN A 200 -9.90 -7.42 -17.04
N ARG A 201 -9.53 -7.98 -15.87
CA ARG A 201 -8.70 -9.19 -15.70
C ARG A 201 -7.31 -9.15 -16.34
N ASN A 202 -6.78 -7.95 -16.54
CA ASN A 202 -5.50 -7.74 -17.20
C ASN A 202 -4.36 -7.39 -16.23
N ILE A 203 -4.72 -6.89 -15.04
CA ILE A 203 -3.75 -6.40 -14.05
C ILE A 203 -3.93 -7.20 -12.76
N VAL A 204 -2.83 -7.74 -12.25
CA VAL A 204 -2.80 -8.38 -10.93
C VAL A 204 -2.82 -7.30 -9.85
N LEU A 205 -3.74 -7.44 -8.90
CA LEU A 205 -3.89 -6.52 -7.78
C LEU A 205 -3.30 -7.11 -6.50
N SER A 206 -2.82 -6.22 -5.63
CA SER A 206 -2.42 -6.57 -4.26
C SER A 206 -3.63 -6.78 -3.35
N TYR A 207 -3.43 -7.50 -2.25
CA TYR A 207 -4.41 -7.59 -1.17
C TYR A 207 -4.69 -6.23 -0.53
N LEU A 208 -3.74 -5.29 -0.60
CA LEU A 208 -3.86 -3.92 -0.10
C LEU A 208 -4.73 -3.01 -0.96
N HIS A 209 -5.03 -3.42 -2.21
CA HIS A 209 -5.69 -2.53 -3.18
C HIS A 209 -6.99 -1.91 -2.65
N LYS A 210 -7.82 -2.70 -1.97
CA LYS A 210 -9.10 -2.23 -1.40
C LYS A 210 -8.94 -1.19 -0.29
N GLY A 211 -7.79 -1.18 0.37
CA GLY A 211 -7.48 -0.26 1.47
C GLY A 211 -7.02 1.13 1.02
N ILE A 212 -6.56 1.29 -0.23
CA ILE A 212 -5.92 2.55 -0.69
C ILE A 212 -6.81 3.77 -0.46
N LYS A 213 -8.06 3.71 -0.93
CA LYS A 213 -9.00 4.83 -0.80
C LYS A 213 -9.28 5.17 0.66
N VAL A 214 -9.48 4.14 1.48
CA VAL A 214 -9.82 4.29 2.90
C VAL A 214 -8.63 4.87 3.67
N LEU A 215 -7.41 4.40 3.40
CA LEU A 215 -6.19 4.93 4.02
C LEU A 215 -5.98 6.41 3.66
N ASN A 216 -6.14 6.78 2.39
CA ASN A 216 -6.01 8.18 1.97
C ASN A 216 -7.04 9.08 2.67
N GLN A 217 -8.27 8.58 2.89
CA GLN A 217 -9.32 9.30 3.61
C GLN A 217 -8.97 9.41 5.11
N LEU A 218 -8.48 8.34 5.73
CA LEU A 218 -8.04 8.35 7.13
C LEU A 218 -6.96 9.40 7.35
N ARG A 219 -5.89 9.37 6.57
CA ARG A 219 -4.79 10.35 6.64
C ARG A 219 -5.28 11.79 6.50
N MET A 220 -6.16 12.04 5.52
CA MET A 220 -6.71 13.38 5.31
C MET A 220 -7.48 13.88 6.54
N ILE A 221 -8.23 12.99 7.21
CA ILE A 221 -8.98 13.36 8.42
C ILE A 221 -8.04 13.57 9.60
N GLU A 222 -7.03 12.71 9.78
CA GLU A 222 -6.02 12.86 10.84
C GLU A 222 -5.27 14.17 10.69
N ASP A 223 -4.75 14.49 9.51
CA ASP A 223 -4.08 15.74 9.22
C ASP A 223 -5.00 16.95 9.46
N SER A 224 -6.25 16.87 9.00
CA SER A 224 -7.26 17.92 9.21
C SER A 224 -7.58 18.11 10.70
N LEU A 225 -7.65 17.02 11.46
CA LEU A 225 -7.88 17.06 12.90
C LEU A 225 -6.73 17.74 13.65
N VAL A 226 -5.50 17.40 13.28
CA VAL A 226 -4.29 18.03 13.87
C VAL A 226 -4.29 19.52 13.55
N ILE A 227 -4.49 19.89 12.29
CA ILE A 227 -4.55 21.29 11.86
C ILE A 227 -5.68 22.04 12.61
N TYR A 228 -6.87 21.43 12.72
CA TYR A 228 -7.99 22.00 13.44
C TYR A 228 -7.68 22.23 14.92
N ARG A 229 -7.08 21.23 15.59
CA ARG A 229 -6.69 21.34 17.00
C ARG A 229 -5.64 22.40 17.22
N ILE A 230 -4.61 22.43 16.38
CA ILE A 230 -3.55 23.44 16.45
C ILE A 230 -4.12 24.85 16.22
N SER A 231 -5.03 25.01 15.28
CA SER A 231 -5.58 26.32 14.90
C SER A 231 -6.71 26.80 15.81
N ARG A 232 -7.48 25.88 16.43
CA ARG A 232 -8.70 26.19 17.19
C ARG A 232 -8.62 25.96 18.68
N ALA A 233 -7.73 25.08 19.14
CA ALA A 233 -7.57 24.82 20.57
C ALA A 233 -7.09 26.04 21.37
N PRO A 234 -6.15 26.86 20.89
CA PRO A 234 -5.78 28.08 21.60
C PRO A 234 -6.92 29.09 21.57
N GLU A 235 -7.17 29.72 22.70
CA GLU A 235 -8.01 30.92 22.76
C GLU A 235 -7.41 32.00 21.88
N ARG A 236 -8.22 32.62 21.04
CA ARG A 236 -7.79 33.72 20.18
C ARG A 236 -8.05 35.03 20.90
N ARG A 237 -7.11 35.95 20.84
CA ARG A 237 -7.27 37.28 21.40
C ARG A 237 -7.65 38.26 20.30
N ILE A 238 -8.58 39.16 20.64
CA ILE A 238 -8.90 40.31 19.81
C ILE A 238 -8.36 41.54 20.52
N PHE A 239 -7.41 42.19 19.90
CA PHE A 239 -6.84 43.45 20.36
C PHE A 239 -7.56 44.59 19.69
N TYR A 240 -8.40 45.30 20.42
CA TYR A 240 -8.98 46.56 19.96
C TYR A 240 -8.00 47.67 20.28
N ILE A 241 -7.32 48.20 19.27
CA ILE A 241 -6.31 49.25 19.46
C ILE A 241 -6.94 50.59 19.22
N ASP A 242 -6.90 51.46 20.24
CA ASP A 242 -7.35 52.79 20.10
C ASP A 242 -6.39 53.60 19.21
N VAL A 243 -6.89 54.05 18.06
CA VAL A 243 -6.14 54.86 17.10
C VAL A 243 -6.49 56.35 17.22
N GLY A 244 -7.34 56.70 18.18
CA GLY A 244 -7.80 58.07 18.41
C GLY A 244 -8.24 58.78 17.13
N ASN A 245 -7.88 60.06 17.00
CA ASN A 245 -8.19 60.89 15.85
C ASN A 245 -7.13 60.85 14.74
N LEU A 246 -6.32 59.80 14.65
CA LEU A 246 -5.36 59.66 13.58
C LEU A 246 -6.07 59.57 12.19
N PRO A 247 -5.52 60.24 11.17
CA PRO A 247 -5.97 60.04 9.78
C PRO A 247 -5.89 58.56 9.40
N LYS A 248 -6.84 58.09 8.60
CA LYS A 248 -7.00 56.66 8.23
C LYS A 248 -5.69 55.99 7.82
N VAL A 249 -4.89 56.65 7.01
CA VAL A 249 -3.61 56.12 6.50
C VAL A 249 -2.60 55.94 7.64
N LYS A 250 -2.50 56.90 8.58
CA LYS A 250 -1.59 56.80 9.74
C LYS A 250 -2.07 55.76 10.75
N ALA A 251 -3.38 55.61 10.93
CA ALA A 251 -3.98 54.59 11.78
C ALA A 251 -3.69 53.20 11.25
N GLU A 252 -3.81 52.96 9.96
CA GLU A 252 -3.46 51.68 9.30
C GLU A 252 -1.97 51.40 9.37
N GLN A 253 -1.13 52.39 9.20
CA GLN A 253 0.33 52.26 9.32
C GLN A 253 0.75 51.90 10.75
N TYR A 254 0.20 52.55 11.75
CA TYR A 254 0.41 52.26 13.16
C TYR A 254 -0.03 50.85 13.52
N LEU A 255 -1.22 50.42 13.03
CA LEU A 255 -1.70 49.08 13.24
C LEU A 255 -0.76 48.03 12.64
N ARG A 256 -0.31 48.25 11.40
CA ARG A 256 0.66 47.34 10.72
C ARG A 256 1.98 47.25 11.48
N GLU A 257 2.46 48.36 12.02
CA GLU A 257 3.72 48.35 12.80
C GLU A 257 3.55 47.55 14.09
N VAL A 258 2.44 47.73 14.82
CA VAL A 258 2.12 46.96 16.02
C VAL A 258 1.97 45.48 15.69
N MET A 259 1.22 45.17 14.63
CA MET A 259 1.07 43.80 14.15
C MET A 259 2.43 43.16 13.81
N GLY A 260 3.31 43.89 13.13
CA GLY A 260 4.64 43.41 12.74
C GLY A 260 5.53 43.08 13.93
N ARG A 261 5.38 43.80 15.05
CA ARG A 261 6.14 43.56 16.29
C ARG A 261 5.67 42.30 17.05
N TYR A 262 4.38 41.97 16.97
CA TYR A 262 3.78 40.94 17.83
C TYR A 262 3.19 39.75 17.06
N ARG A 263 3.34 39.71 15.73
CA ARG A 263 2.81 38.63 14.90
C ARG A 263 3.76 37.43 14.93
N ASN A 264 3.23 36.27 15.29
CA ASN A 264 3.95 35.01 15.29
C ASN A 264 3.25 34.03 14.38
N LYS A 265 4.01 33.16 13.70
CA LYS A 265 3.51 32.16 12.75
C LYS A 265 3.99 30.79 13.13
N LEU A 266 3.07 29.86 13.35
CA LEU A 266 3.34 28.41 13.40
C LEU A 266 3.18 27.80 12.02
N VAL A 267 4.11 26.96 11.64
CA VAL A 267 4.05 26.19 10.40
C VAL A 267 4.02 24.71 10.79
N TYR A 268 2.96 24.03 10.38
CA TYR A 268 2.82 22.57 10.49
C TYR A 268 3.32 21.92 9.21
N ASP A 269 4.25 20.99 9.32
CA ASP A 269 4.72 20.17 8.21
C ASP A 269 3.96 18.84 8.20
N ALA A 270 3.06 18.67 7.24
CA ALA A 270 2.23 17.47 7.10
C ALA A 270 3.02 16.21 6.69
N ALA A 271 4.25 16.37 6.19
CA ALA A 271 5.08 15.23 5.78
C ALA A 271 5.83 14.60 6.96
N THR A 272 6.28 15.42 7.92
CA THR A 272 7.04 14.98 9.10
C THR A 272 6.23 14.98 10.38
N GLY A 273 5.07 15.65 10.39
CA GLY A 273 4.27 15.88 11.59
C GLY A 273 4.91 16.89 12.58
N GLU A 274 6.01 17.53 12.18
CA GLU A 274 6.69 18.51 13.04
C GLU A 274 6.00 19.86 12.99
N ILE A 275 5.94 20.51 14.16
CA ILE A 275 5.54 21.89 14.29
C ILE A 275 6.80 22.74 14.35
N ARG A 276 7.11 23.47 13.28
CA ARG A 276 8.21 24.43 13.27
C ARG A 276 7.73 25.76 13.82
N ASP A 277 8.41 26.18 14.87
CA ASP A 277 8.17 27.45 15.53
C ASP A 277 9.26 28.46 15.16
N ASP A 278 8.94 29.37 14.26
CA ASP A 278 9.84 30.47 13.86
C ASP A 278 9.80 31.65 14.83
N ARG A 279 9.37 31.43 16.08
CA ARG A 279 9.06 32.49 17.04
C ARG A 279 10.21 32.81 17.97
N LYS A 280 10.40 34.09 18.18
CA LYS A 280 11.17 34.63 19.31
C LYS A 280 10.39 34.66 20.64
N TYR A 281 9.06 34.54 20.58
CA TYR A 281 8.19 34.66 21.76
C TYR A 281 7.00 33.70 21.66
N MET A 282 6.64 33.03 22.76
CA MET A 282 5.44 32.22 22.87
C MET A 282 4.19 33.10 22.86
N SER A 283 3.49 33.22 21.76
CA SER A 283 2.15 33.81 21.70
C SER A 283 1.20 32.95 20.88
N MET A 284 -0.11 33.14 21.10
CA MET A 284 -1.17 32.36 20.48
C MET A 284 -1.22 32.55 18.97
N MET A 285 -1.68 31.55 18.23
CA MET A 285 -1.48 31.38 16.80
C MET A 285 -2.15 32.44 15.91
N GLU A 286 -3.22 33.06 16.34
CA GLU A 286 -3.92 34.09 15.55
C GLU A 286 -4.57 35.12 16.47
N ASP A 287 -3.90 36.23 16.63
CA ASP A 287 -4.46 37.39 17.31
C ASP A 287 -5.10 38.32 16.27
N PHE A 288 -6.28 38.83 16.58
CA PHE A 288 -6.97 39.81 15.72
C PHE A 288 -6.71 41.22 16.23
N TRP A 289 -6.24 42.09 15.35
CA TRP A 289 -5.90 43.46 15.64
C TRP A 289 -6.89 44.38 14.93
N LEU A 290 -7.80 44.98 15.69
CA LEU A 290 -8.87 45.80 15.13
C LEU A 290 -8.70 47.26 15.58
N PRO A 291 -8.68 48.22 14.65
CA PRO A 291 -8.64 49.63 15.00
C PRO A 291 -9.98 50.09 15.56
N ARG A 292 -9.95 50.76 16.66
CA ARG A 292 -11.13 51.40 17.28
C ARG A 292 -11.01 52.90 17.19
N ARG A 293 -12.10 53.57 16.79
CA ARG A 293 -12.21 55.00 16.72
C ARG A 293 -13.27 55.50 17.69
N GLU A 294 -13.00 56.60 18.28
CA GLU A 294 -13.86 57.50 19.08
C GLU A 294 -15.00 56.89 19.93
N GLY A 295 -15.02 57.28 21.21
CA GLY A 295 -16.09 56.95 22.17
C GLY A 295 -15.96 55.62 22.91
N GLY A 296 -14.88 54.86 22.68
CA GLY A 296 -14.63 53.59 23.33
C GLY A 296 -13.62 53.71 24.49
N ARG A 297 -13.64 52.72 25.36
CA ARG A 297 -12.82 52.55 26.56
C ARG A 297 -11.37 52.20 26.25
N GLY A 298 -10.61 52.95 25.46
CA GLY A 298 -9.21 52.67 25.19
C GLY A 298 -8.93 51.32 24.51
N THR A 299 -7.67 50.84 24.60
CA THR A 299 -7.28 49.54 24.09
C THR A 299 -7.88 48.44 24.96
N GLU A 300 -8.64 47.53 24.36
CA GLU A 300 -9.32 46.40 25.01
C GLU A 300 -8.88 45.09 24.41
N ILE A 301 -8.69 44.08 25.26
CA ILE A 301 -8.38 42.72 24.83
C ILE A 301 -9.55 41.84 25.18
N THR A 302 -10.14 41.23 24.16
CA THR A 302 -11.21 40.25 24.33
C THR A 302 -10.75 38.89 23.85
N THR A 303 -11.07 37.83 24.58
CA THR A 303 -10.76 36.46 24.16
C THR A 303 -11.95 35.85 23.44
N LEU A 304 -11.69 35.25 22.28
CA LEU A 304 -12.64 34.34 21.64
C LEU A 304 -12.44 32.94 22.27
N PRO A 305 -13.51 32.30 22.72
CA PRO A 305 -13.40 30.96 23.29
C PRO A 305 -12.82 29.99 22.25
N GLY A 306 -12.00 29.07 22.71
CA GLY A 306 -11.48 28.00 21.89
C GLY A 306 -12.57 27.12 21.31
N GLY A 307 -12.22 26.27 20.34
CA GLY A 307 -13.18 25.33 19.72
C GLY A 307 -13.73 24.34 20.75
N GLN A 308 -15.03 24.11 20.69
CA GLN A 308 -15.68 23.04 21.45
C GLN A 308 -15.48 21.70 20.72
N ASN A 309 -15.61 20.58 21.45
CA ASN A 309 -15.48 19.20 20.91
C ASN A 309 -14.11 18.82 20.35
N LEU A 310 -13.02 19.35 20.91
CA LEU A 310 -11.65 19.01 20.52
C LEU A 310 -11.26 17.55 20.87
N GLY A 311 -12.04 16.86 21.69
CA GLY A 311 -11.81 15.46 22.11
C GLY A 311 -12.49 14.42 21.22
N GLU A 312 -13.29 14.82 20.24
CA GLU A 312 -14.07 13.90 19.43
C GLU A 312 -13.20 13.24 18.35
N LEU A 313 -13.13 11.89 18.40
CA LEU A 313 -12.32 11.04 17.51
C LEU A 313 -13.17 10.07 16.68
N THR A 314 -14.48 10.22 16.74
CA THR A 314 -15.45 9.27 16.17
C THR A 314 -15.23 9.04 14.67
N ASP A 315 -14.92 10.09 13.93
CA ASP A 315 -14.66 10.00 12.49
C ASP A 315 -13.36 9.25 12.19
N VAL A 316 -12.31 9.51 12.94
CA VAL A 316 -11.02 8.82 12.81
C VAL A 316 -11.21 7.33 13.10
N GLN A 317 -11.86 6.97 14.19
CA GLN A 317 -12.15 5.58 14.58
C GLN A 317 -13.03 4.87 13.54
N TYR A 318 -13.98 5.57 12.93
CA TYR A 318 -14.80 5.02 11.85
C TYR A 318 -13.94 4.62 10.65
N PHE A 319 -13.07 5.51 10.17
CA PHE A 319 -12.20 5.21 9.02
C PHE A 319 -11.12 4.20 9.34
N GLN A 320 -10.57 4.20 10.55
CA GLN A 320 -9.64 3.18 11.03
C GLN A 320 -10.29 1.79 11.03
N THR A 321 -11.48 1.66 11.63
CA THR A 321 -12.25 0.40 11.60
C THR A 321 -12.58 -0.04 10.17
N LYS A 322 -12.90 0.90 9.29
CA LYS A 322 -13.18 0.62 7.88
C LYS A 322 -11.92 0.15 7.14
N LEU A 323 -10.75 0.69 7.48
CA LEU A 323 -9.46 0.24 6.94
C LEU A 323 -9.18 -1.21 7.34
N TYR A 324 -9.32 -1.56 8.62
CA TYR A 324 -9.12 -2.93 9.11
C TYR A 324 -10.07 -3.92 8.44
N LYS A 325 -11.33 -3.55 8.27
CA LYS A 325 -12.30 -4.35 7.50
C LYS A 325 -11.90 -4.53 6.03
N ALA A 326 -11.32 -3.50 5.40
CA ALA A 326 -10.83 -3.58 4.02
C ALA A 326 -9.62 -4.51 3.90
N LEU A 327 -8.79 -4.60 4.94
CA LEU A 327 -7.64 -5.51 5.05
C LEU A 327 -8.03 -6.92 5.55
N ASN A 328 -9.30 -7.16 5.88
CA ASN A 328 -9.83 -8.40 6.45
C ASN A 328 -9.26 -8.77 7.84
N VAL A 329 -8.77 -7.80 8.61
CA VAL A 329 -8.30 -8.00 9.98
C VAL A 329 -9.39 -7.57 10.96
N PRO A 330 -9.71 -8.39 11.99
CA PRO A 330 -10.63 -7.98 13.04
C PRO A 330 -10.11 -6.77 13.81
N ALA A 331 -10.93 -5.72 13.93
CA ALA A 331 -10.53 -4.50 14.63
C ALA A 331 -10.13 -4.77 16.10
N GLY A 332 -10.75 -5.76 16.73
CA GLY A 332 -10.44 -6.13 18.11
C GLY A 332 -9.03 -6.70 18.36
N ARG A 333 -8.30 -7.12 17.31
CA ARG A 333 -6.89 -7.53 17.41
C ARG A 333 -5.94 -6.34 17.47
N LEU A 334 -6.30 -5.26 16.79
CA LEU A 334 -5.44 -4.08 16.62
C LEU A 334 -5.79 -2.94 17.58
N ASP A 335 -6.98 -2.98 18.17
CA ASP A 335 -7.48 -2.00 19.11
C ASP A 335 -7.50 -2.58 20.54
N SER A 336 -6.47 -2.25 21.33
CA SER A 336 -6.31 -2.69 22.71
C SER A 336 -7.26 -2.01 23.72
N GLY A 337 -8.07 -1.04 23.26
CA GLY A 337 -8.95 -0.23 24.11
C GLY A 337 -10.35 -0.80 24.35
N THR A 338 -10.73 -1.88 23.68
CA THR A 338 -12.06 -2.50 23.89
C THR A 338 -12.04 -3.41 25.10
N ALA A 339 -12.54 -2.91 26.22
CA ALA A 339 -12.77 -3.67 27.43
C ALA A 339 -13.49 -5.01 27.11
N PHE A 340 -12.96 -6.09 27.69
CA PHE A 340 -13.51 -7.43 27.54
C PHE A 340 -14.95 -7.47 28.08
N ASN A 341 -15.93 -7.47 27.20
CA ASN A 341 -17.34 -7.56 27.54
C ASN A 341 -17.81 -8.97 27.22
N LEU A 342 -18.22 -9.70 28.24
CA LEU A 342 -18.75 -11.09 28.16
C LEU A 342 -19.87 -11.27 27.12
N GLY A 343 -20.64 -10.23 26.79
CA GLY A 343 -21.69 -10.26 25.78
C GLY A 343 -21.17 -10.23 24.30
N ARG A 344 -19.89 -9.93 24.09
CA ARG A 344 -19.27 -9.88 22.74
C ARG A 344 -18.50 -11.14 22.35
N SER A 345 -18.43 -12.15 23.23
CA SER A 345 -17.63 -13.37 22.98
C SER A 345 -18.03 -14.10 21.69
N SER A 346 -19.31 -14.18 21.36
CA SER A 346 -19.79 -14.82 20.13
C SER A 346 -19.45 -14.03 18.85
N GLU A 347 -19.40 -12.71 18.96
CA GLU A 347 -19.04 -11.81 17.85
C GLU A 347 -17.52 -11.87 17.56
N ILE A 348 -16.70 -11.84 18.61
CA ILE A 348 -15.25 -12.03 18.54
C ILE A 348 -14.93 -13.39 17.93
N THR A 349 -15.55 -14.47 18.40
CA THR A 349 -15.36 -15.83 17.85
C THR A 349 -15.72 -15.90 16.37
N ARG A 350 -16.78 -15.24 15.93
CA ARG A 350 -17.20 -15.22 14.53
C ARG A 350 -16.21 -14.48 13.63
N ASP A 351 -15.69 -13.36 14.10
CA ASP A 351 -14.74 -12.56 13.32
C ASP A 351 -13.36 -13.23 13.27
N GLU A 352 -12.93 -13.90 14.34
CA GLU A 352 -11.75 -14.76 14.36
C GLU A 352 -11.88 -15.94 13.40
N LEU A 353 -13.04 -16.60 13.34
CA LEU A 353 -13.27 -17.68 12.36
C LEU A 353 -13.19 -17.20 10.90
N LYS A 354 -13.67 -15.98 10.63
CA LYS A 354 -13.53 -15.39 9.28
C LYS A 354 -12.07 -15.10 8.95
N PHE A 355 -11.34 -14.56 9.93
CA PHE A 355 -9.93 -14.27 9.79
C PHE A 355 -9.11 -15.53 9.53
N THR A 356 -9.31 -16.58 10.33
CA THR A 356 -8.65 -17.88 10.14
C THR A 356 -8.94 -18.48 8.76
N LYS A 357 -10.20 -18.39 8.28
CA LYS A 357 -10.54 -18.83 6.92
C LYS A 357 -9.86 -17.99 5.85
N PHE A 358 -9.73 -16.69 6.07
CA PHE A 358 -9.03 -15.80 5.15
C PHE A 358 -7.53 -16.15 5.08
N VAL A 359 -6.89 -16.32 6.23
CA VAL A 359 -5.47 -16.72 6.31
C VAL A 359 -5.25 -18.11 5.69
N GLY A 360 -6.13 -19.07 5.97
CA GLY A 360 -6.07 -20.39 5.35
C GLY A 360 -6.17 -20.35 3.83
N LYS A 361 -6.98 -19.43 3.27
CA LYS A 361 -7.02 -19.17 1.83
C LYS A 361 -5.72 -18.58 1.31
N LEU A 362 -5.09 -17.69 2.06
CA LEU A 362 -3.79 -17.11 1.70
C LEU A 362 -2.70 -18.16 1.70
N ARG A 363 -2.62 -19.00 2.75
CA ARG A 363 -1.68 -20.13 2.83
C ARG A 363 -1.81 -21.04 1.61
N LYS A 364 -3.04 -21.50 1.31
CA LYS A 364 -3.30 -22.38 0.15
C LYS A 364 -2.95 -21.73 -1.20
N LYS A 365 -2.93 -20.40 -1.29
CA LYS A 365 -2.62 -19.69 -2.53
C LYS A 365 -1.13 -19.46 -2.68
N PHE A 366 -0.43 -19.33 -1.55
CA PHE A 366 1.01 -19.08 -1.51
C PHE A 366 1.81 -20.37 -1.64
N SER A 367 1.40 -21.48 -0.97
CA SER A 367 1.95 -22.83 -1.13
C SER A 367 1.58 -23.44 -2.48
#